data_a181c5ad94853558725a60063df2161d
#
_entry.id   a181c5ad94853558725a60063df2161d
#
_cell.length_a   1.000
_cell.length_b   1.000
_cell.length_c   1.000
_cell.angle_alpha   90.00
_cell.angle_beta   90.00
_cell.angle_gamma   90.00
#
_symmetry.space_group_name_H-M   'P 1'
#
loop_
_entity.id
_entity.type
_entity.pdbx_description
1 polymer ?
#
loop_
_entity_poly.entity_id
_entity_poly.type
_entity_poly.pdbx_seq_one_letter_code
_entity_poly.pdbx_strand_id
1 'polypeptide(L)'
;YTRTHFFGKYPELLEMVSNMSDEDIWRLNRGGHDPHKVYAAYQAAVKHTGQPTVILAKTVKGYGMGGSGEGANITHQQKKIRPEDLLVFRDRFHLPLSNQQVEQMEFFHPGDSSQEVKYLHQQREKLGGYLPSRRTRGDDLKTPELLFFERLLKSTGEREISTTQALVQALSLIHI
;
A
#
# COMPACT_ATOMS: atom_id res chain seq x y z
N TYR A 1 18.78 26.57 -0.52
CA TYR A 1 18.25 26.44 0.85
C TYR A 1 18.02 24.96 1.22
N THR A 2 17.27 24.19 0.44
CA THR A 2 16.95 22.78 0.70
C THR A 2 18.22 21.92 0.80
N ARG A 3 19.18 22.10 -0.13
CA ARG A 3 20.45 21.38 -0.09
C ARG A 3 21.17 21.62 1.23
N THR A 4 21.29 22.88 1.67
CA THR A 4 22.07 23.27 2.84
C THR A 4 21.34 22.91 4.15
N HIS A 5 20.06 23.28 4.26
CA HIS A 5 19.34 23.21 5.53
C HIS A 5 18.56 21.91 5.76
N PHE A 6 18.28 21.14 4.71
CA PHE A 6 17.65 19.84 4.83
C PHE A 6 18.65 18.70 4.61
N PHE A 7 19.19 18.56 3.41
CA PHE A 7 20.15 17.51 3.10
C PHE A 7 21.49 17.69 3.82
N GLY A 8 21.97 18.92 3.97
CA GLY A 8 23.24 19.23 4.61
C GLY A 8 23.30 19.01 6.13
N LYS A 9 22.20 18.61 6.77
CA LYS A 9 22.20 18.24 8.20
C LYS A 9 22.96 16.95 8.46
N TYR A 10 22.99 16.04 7.49
CA TYR A 10 23.61 14.73 7.60
C TYR A 10 24.46 14.48 6.35
N PRO A 11 25.74 14.08 6.51
CA PRO A 11 26.63 13.82 5.39
C PRO A 11 26.06 12.81 4.38
N GLU A 12 25.38 11.77 4.85
CA GLU A 12 24.81 10.73 4.03
C GLU A 12 23.67 11.25 3.14
N LEU A 13 22.85 12.17 3.65
CA LEU A 13 21.80 12.80 2.87
C LEU A 13 22.38 13.78 1.83
N LEU A 14 23.44 14.51 2.19
CA LEU A 14 24.12 15.39 1.26
C LEU A 14 24.75 14.62 0.11
N GLU A 15 25.35 13.47 0.41
CA GLU A 15 25.92 12.54 -0.59
C GLU A 15 24.86 12.06 -1.59
N MET A 16 23.64 11.71 -1.13
CA MET A 16 22.53 11.28 -1.99
C MET A 16 22.16 12.31 -3.07
N VAL A 17 22.38 13.58 -2.81
CA VAL A 17 22.06 14.68 -3.75
C VAL A 17 23.30 15.35 -4.35
N SER A 18 24.47 14.74 -4.19
CA SER A 18 25.75 15.30 -4.66
C SER A 18 25.77 15.59 -6.17
N ASN A 19 25.16 14.69 -6.95
CA ASN A 19 25.07 14.76 -8.42
C ASN A 19 23.81 15.47 -8.93
N MET A 20 22.99 16.06 -8.06
CA MET A 20 21.78 16.77 -8.43
C MET A 20 22.05 18.28 -8.46
N SER A 21 21.52 18.99 -9.45
CA SER A 21 21.46 20.45 -9.42
C SER A 21 20.44 20.95 -8.38
N ASP A 22 20.48 22.25 -8.06
CA ASP A 22 19.46 22.84 -7.17
C ASP A 22 18.08 22.84 -7.81
N GLU A 23 18.01 22.91 -9.15
CA GLU A 23 16.76 22.75 -9.91
C GLU A 23 16.21 21.33 -9.82
N ASP A 24 17.07 20.29 -9.87
CA ASP A 24 16.65 18.89 -9.69
C ASP A 24 16.10 18.69 -8.27
N ILE A 25 16.74 19.26 -7.26
CA ILE A 25 16.26 19.20 -5.88
C ILE A 25 14.91 19.91 -5.73
N TRP A 26 14.72 21.05 -6.41
CA TRP A 26 13.45 21.77 -6.42
C TRP A 26 12.33 20.95 -7.07
N ARG A 27 12.64 20.21 -8.13
CA ARG A 27 11.69 19.35 -8.85
C ARG A 27 11.39 18.02 -8.18
N LEU A 28 12.09 17.68 -7.09
CA LEU A 28 11.80 16.47 -6.34
C LEU A 28 10.34 16.45 -5.89
N ASN A 29 9.63 15.41 -6.26
CA ASN A 29 8.29 15.11 -5.78
C ASN A 29 8.28 13.82 -4.97
N ARG A 30 7.20 13.61 -4.23
CA ARG A 30 7.09 12.44 -3.35
C ARG A 30 6.79 11.13 -4.10
N GLY A 31 6.35 11.22 -5.35
CA GLY A 31 6.19 10.09 -6.25
C GLY A 31 5.17 9.02 -5.86
N GLY A 32 4.27 9.29 -4.90
CA GLY A 32 3.29 8.30 -4.44
C GLY A 32 2.31 7.81 -5.51
N HIS A 33 2.19 8.55 -6.63
CA HIS A 33 1.42 8.17 -7.81
C HIS A 33 2.29 7.95 -9.05
N ASP A 34 3.61 8.00 -8.90
CA ASP A 34 4.53 7.68 -9.98
C ASP A 34 4.75 6.16 -10.03
N PRO A 35 4.29 5.45 -11.07
CA PRO A 35 4.35 4.00 -11.12
C PRO A 35 5.77 3.45 -11.08
N HIS A 36 6.75 4.16 -11.65
CA HIS A 36 8.16 3.74 -11.65
C HIS A 36 8.76 3.86 -10.25
N LYS A 37 8.50 4.96 -9.53
CA LYS A 37 8.99 5.15 -8.16
C LYS A 37 8.34 4.17 -7.19
N VAL A 38 7.03 3.95 -7.33
CA VAL A 38 6.29 2.97 -6.52
C VAL A 38 6.85 1.57 -6.76
N TYR A 39 7.00 1.15 -8.02
CA TYR A 39 7.57 -0.15 -8.35
C TYR A 39 8.99 -0.31 -7.80
N ALA A 40 9.86 0.67 -7.97
CA ALA A 40 11.24 0.64 -7.49
C ALA A 40 11.30 0.52 -5.96
N ALA A 41 10.46 1.26 -5.23
CA ALA A 41 10.39 1.19 -3.77
C ALA A 41 9.93 -0.20 -3.29
N TYR A 42 8.88 -0.75 -3.89
CA TYR A 42 8.42 -2.10 -3.56
C TYR A 42 9.45 -3.18 -3.92
N GLN A 43 10.11 -3.06 -5.06
CA GLN A 43 11.14 -4.01 -5.46
C GLN A 43 12.33 -4.02 -4.48
N ALA A 44 12.77 -2.83 -4.04
CA ALA A 44 13.79 -2.69 -3.02
C ALA A 44 13.35 -3.31 -1.69
N ALA A 45 12.12 -3.04 -1.25
CA ALA A 45 11.56 -3.57 -0.01
C ALA A 45 11.49 -5.11 -0.01
N VAL A 46 11.04 -5.71 -1.11
CA VAL A 46 10.94 -7.19 -1.23
C VAL A 46 12.31 -7.87 -1.22
N LYS A 47 13.34 -7.20 -1.74
CA LYS A 47 14.73 -7.73 -1.73
C LYS A 47 15.44 -7.53 -0.40
N HIS A 48 14.98 -6.59 0.42
CA HIS A 48 15.60 -6.31 1.71
C HIS A 48 15.26 -7.40 2.73
N THR A 49 16.27 -7.88 3.44
CA THR A 49 16.14 -8.93 4.45
C THR A 49 16.73 -8.48 5.77
N GLY A 50 16.39 -9.17 6.86
CA GLY A 50 16.95 -8.95 8.19
C GLY A 50 16.17 -7.95 9.05
N GLN A 51 15.33 -7.09 8.45
CA GLN A 51 14.45 -6.19 9.18
C GLN A 51 13.22 -5.81 8.33
N PRO A 52 12.11 -5.43 8.97
CA PRO A 52 10.92 -4.95 8.26
C PRO A 52 11.18 -3.68 7.46
N THR A 53 10.50 -3.52 6.31
CA THR A 53 10.55 -2.29 5.51
C THR A 53 9.19 -1.61 5.53
N VAL A 54 9.17 -0.31 5.80
CA VAL A 54 7.97 0.52 5.74
C VAL A 54 8.11 1.53 4.59
N ILE A 55 7.10 1.57 3.71
CA ILE A 55 7.03 2.52 2.60
C ILE A 55 5.98 3.58 2.92
N LEU A 56 6.41 4.83 3.08
CA LEU A 56 5.51 5.97 3.28
C LEU A 56 5.16 6.58 1.93
N ALA A 57 3.99 6.24 1.41
CA ALA A 57 3.50 6.74 0.13
C ALA A 57 2.60 7.96 0.32
N LYS A 58 3.02 9.13 -0.16
CA LYS A 58 2.17 10.32 -0.21
C LYS A 58 1.26 10.26 -1.44
N THR A 59 -0.01 10.02 -1.20
CA THR A 59 -1.03 9.86 -2.24
C THR A 59 -2.20 10.82 -2.03
N VAL A 60 -3.02 10.97 -3.06
CA VAL A 60 -4.29 11.71 -3.01
C VAL A 60 -5.43 10.70 -2.96
N LYS A 61 -6.33 10.86 -1.99
CA LYS A 61 -7.50 10.01 -1.88
C LYS A 61 -8.38 10.15 -3.13
N GLY A 62 -8.80 9.01 -3.69
CA GLY A 62 -9.60 9.00 -4.92
C GLY A 62 -8.80 9.31 -6.18
N TYR A 63 -7.48 9.11 -6.16
CA TYR A 63 -6.65 9.31 -7.36
C TYR A 63 -7.23 8.59 -8.57
N GLY A 64 -7.41 9.34 -9.66
CA GLY A 64 -8.03 8.86 -10.89
C GLY A 64 -9.55 9.03 -10.96
N MET A 65 -10.25 9.34 -9.86
CA MET A 65 -11.71 9.53 -9.86
C MET A 65 -12.18 10.86 -10.50
N GLY A 66 -11.23 11.73 -10.89
CA GLY A 66 -11.55 13.01 -11.51
C GLY A 66 -12.53 13.84 -10.68
N GLY A 67 -13.47 14.49 -11.37
CA GLY A 67 -14.51 15.31 -10.72
C GLY A 67 -15.44 14.55 -9.78
N SER A 68 -15.52 13.22 -9.90
CA SER A 68 -16.34 12.39 -9.01
C SER A 68 -15.80 12.26 -7.60
N GLY A 69 -14.53 12.60 -7.35
CA GLY A 69 -14.02 12.45 -5.99
C GLY A 69 -12.52 12.61 -5.76
N GLU A 70 -11.71 12.90 -6.79
CA GLU A 70 -10.28 13.03 -6.60
C GLU A 70 -9.94 14.20 -5.66
N GLY A 71 -9.34 13.89 -4.51
CA GLY A 71 -9.01 14.88 -3.49
C GLY A 71 -10.20 15.50 -2.75
N ALA A 72 -11.40 14.96 -2.91
CA ALA A 72 -12.63 15.52 -2.33
C ALA A 72 -13.07 14.76 -1.07
N ASN A 73 -13.77 15.45 -0.17
CA ASN A 73 -14.28 14.86 1.06
C ASN A 73 -15.30 13.74 0.80
N ILE A 74 -16.08 13.87 -0.28
CA ILE A 74 -17.10 12.88 -0.68
C ILE A 74 -16.50 11.51 -1.02
N THR A 75 -15.23 11.43 -1.38
CA THR A 75 -14.57 10.21 -1.84
C THR A 75 -14.72 9.05 -0.84
N HIS A 76 -14.79 9.34 0.45
CA HIS A 76 -14.96 8.31 1.48
C HIS A 76 -16.28 7.55 1.37
N GLN A 77 -17.33 8.22 0.88
CA GLN A 77 -18.68 7.65 0.75
C GLN A 77 -19.12 7.48 -0.71
N GLN A 78 -18.25 7.79 -1.66
CA GLN A 78 -18.57 7.71 -3.09
C GLN A 78 -18.85 6.27 -3.50
N LYS A 79 -20.04 6.02 -4.03
CA LYS A 79 -20.49 4.69 -4.46
C LYS A 79 -20.52 4.53 -5.98
N LYS A 80 -20.58 5.63 -6.73
CA LYS A 80 -20.69 5.64 -8.20
C LYS A 80 -19.77 6.72 -8.77
N ILE A 81 -19.09 6.41 -9.86
CA ILE A 81 -18.35 7.37 -10.68
C ILE A 81 -19.25 7.77 -11.84
N ARG A 82 -19.27 9.06 -12.19
CA ARG A 82 -20.04 9.56 -13.31
C ARG A 82 -19.46 9.05 -14.62
N PRO A 83 -20.29 8.81 -15.66
CA PRO A 83 -19.80 8.31 -16.95
C PRO A 83 -18.70 9.19 -17.57
N GLU A 84 -18.83 10.50 -17.48
CA GLU A 84 -17.83 11.47 -17.96
C GLU A 84 -16.48 11.33 -17.23
N ASP A 85 -16.47 11.04 -15.93
CA ASP A 85 -15.24 10.82 -15.17
C ASP A 85 -14.61 9.45 -15.49
N LEU A 86 -15.39 8.46 -15.87
CA LEU A 86 -14.87 7.18 -16.38
C LEU A 86 -14.15 7.35 -17.72
N LEU A 87 -14.65 8.21 -18.60
CA LEU A 87 -13.95 8.55 -19.85
C LEU A 87 -12.62 9.25 -19.57
N VAL A 88 -12.61 10.21 -18.64
CA VAL A 88 -11.38 10.88 -18.19
C VAL A 88 -10.39 9.87 -17.58
N PHE A 89 -10.87 8.93 -16.79
CA PHE A 89 -10.04 7.85 -16.23
C PHE A 89 -9.41 7.00 -17.34
N ARG A 90 -10.21 6.54 -18.30
CA ARG A 90 -9.73 5.78 -19.45
C ARG A 90 -8.61 6.52 -20.20
N ASP A 91 -8.83 7.80 -20.50
CA ASP A 91 -7.89 8.61 -21.26
C ASP A 91 -6.60 8.87 -20.48
N ARG A 92 -6.72 9.16 -19.18
CA ARG A 92 -5.59 9.39 -18.28
C ARG A 92 -4.69 8.17 -18.14
N PHE A 93 -5.29 6.98 -18.10
CA PHE A 93 -4.54 5.72 -17.95
C PHE A 93 -4.35 4.99 -19.29
N HIS A 94 -4.67 5.63 -20.40
CA HIS A 94 -4.48 5.11 -21.77
C HIS A 94 -5.11 3.71 -21.98
N LEU A 95 -6.30 3.47 -21.41
CA LEU A 95 -6.98 2.21 -21.58
C LEU A 95 -7.60 2.14 -22.98
N PRO A 96 -7.37 1.07 -23.75
CA PRO A 96 -7.85 0.92 -25.14
C PRO A 96 -9.32 0.48 -25.16
N LEU A 97 -10.21 1.27 -24.58
CA LEU A 97 -11.65 1.04 -24.56
C LEU A 97 -12.37 2.12 -25.35
N SER A 98 -13.39 1.73 -26.12
CA SER A 98 -14.30 2.66 -26.78
C SER A 98 -15.20 3.38 -25.76
N ASN A 99 -15.80 4.50 -26.17
CA ASN A 99 -16.75 5.20 -25.32
C ASN A 99 -17.91 4.30 -24.89
N GLN A 100 -18.44 3.50 -25.84
CA GLN A 100 -19.53 2.57 -25.55
C GLN A 100 -19.15 1.52 -24.49
N GLN A 101 -17.95 0.96 -24.58
CA GLN A 101 -17.47 -0.02 -23.59
C GLN A 101 -17.30 0.61 -22.20
N VAL A 102 -16.82 1.85 -22.13
CA VAL A 102 -16.73 2.58 -20.87
C VAL A 102 -18.11 2.87 -20.28
N GLU A 103 -19.08 3.30 -21.10
CA GLU A 103 -20.46 3.54 -20.67
C GLU A 103 -21.15 2.27 -20.17
N GLN A 104 -20.85 1.13 -20.78
CA GLN A 104 -21.34 -0.20 -20.39
C GLN A 104 -20.57 -0.80 -19.22
N MET A 105 -19.53 -0.13 -18.75
CA MET A 105 -18.63 -0.60 -17.68
C MET A 105 -18.04 -2.00 -17.96
N GLU A 106 -17.65 -2.23 -19.21
CA GLU A 106 -17.01 -3.49 -19.59
C GLU A 106 -15.67 -3.66 -18.86
N PHE A 107 -15.40 -4.88 -18.43
CA PHE A 107 -14.11 -5.22 -17.83
C PHE A 107 -13.02 -5.21 -18.91
N PHE A 108 -11.96 -4.46 -18.65
CA PHE A 108 -10.78 -4.48 -19.50
C PHE A 108 -9.85 -5.63 -19.11
N HIS A 109 -9.45 -6.41 -20.11
CA HIS A 109 -8.40 -7.40 -19.98
C HIS A 109 -7.44 -7.25 -21.18
N PRO A 110 -6.13 -7.05 -20.95
CA PRO A 110 -5.17 -6.75 -22.03
C PRO A 110 -4.86 -7.94 -22.93
N GLY A 111 -5.43 -9.11 -22.65
CA GLY A 111 -5.20 -10.37 -23.36
C GLY A 111 -4.03 -11.17 -22.80
N ASP A 112 -4.13 -12.51 -22.87
CA ASP A 112 -3.16 -13.43 -22.28
C ASP A 112 -1.76 -13.34 -22.93
N SER A 113 -1.69 -12.86 -24.16
CA SER A 113 -0.44 -12.67 -24.90
C SER A 113 0.28 -11.36 -24.55
N SER A 114 -0.37 -10.44 -23.81
CA SER A 114 0.23 -9.15 -23.45
C SER A 114 1.42 -9.32 -22.51
N GLN A 115 2.31 -8.33 -22.49
CA GLN A 115 3.48 -8.35 -21.62
C GLN A 115 3.08 -8.25 -20.14
N GLU A 116 2.03 -7.49 -19.84
CA GLU A 116 1.48 -7.28 -18.50
C GLU A 116 0.97 -8.60 -17.90
N VAL A 117 0.17 -9.35 -18.66
CA VAL A 117 -0.38 -10.62 -18.20
C VAL A 117 0.72 -11.68 -18.07
N LYS A 118 1.65 -11.75 -19.01
CA LYS A 118 2.82 -12.64 -18.90
C LYS A 118 3.65 -12.34 -17.65
N TYR A 119 3.91 -11.05 -17.38
CA TYR A 119 4.61 -10.63 -16.16
C TYR A 119 3.84 -11.03 -14.89
N LEU A 120 2.54 -10.80 -14.86
CA LEU A 120 1.68 -11.19 -13.74
C LEU A 120 1.76 -12.70 -13.48
N HIS A 121 1.62 -13.52 -14.51
CA HIS A 121 1.72 -14.98 -14.38
C HIS A 121 3.08 -15.42 -13.85
N GLN A 122 4.17 -14.88 -14.40
CA GLN A 122 5.53 -15.18 -13.92
C GLN A 122 5.73 -14.84 -12.43
N GLN A 123 5.21 -13.68 -11.97
CA GLN A 123 5.31 -13.32 -10.57
C GLN A 123 4.46 -14.24 -9.69
N ARG A 124 3.26 -14.62 -10.14
CA ARG A 124 2.39 -15.55 -9.41
C ARG A 124 2.98 -16.95 -9.31
N GLU A 125 3.61 -17.44 -10.35
CA GLU A 125 4.34 -18.72 -10.33
C GLU A 125 5.48 -18.73 -9.32
N LYS A 126 6.28 -17.66 -9.26
CA LYS A 126 7.35 -17.51 -8.25
C LYS A 126 6.82 -17.54 -6.82
N LEU A 127 5.58 -17.16 -6.60
CA LEU A 127 4.91 -17.18 -5.29
C LEU A 127 4.18 -18.50 -5.01
N GLY A 128 4.32 -19.50 -5.87
CA GLY A 128 3.67 -20.81 -5.71
C GLY A 128 2.28 -20.90 -6.35
N GLY A 129 1.93 -20.00 -7.27
CA GLY A 129 0.68 -20.01 -8.02
C GLY A 129 -0.36 -19.01 -7.53
N TYR A 130 -1.58 -19.11 -8.07
CA TYR A 130 -2.67 -18.16 -7.80
C TYR A 130 -3.33 -18.38 -6.43
N LEU A 131 -3.39 -19.63 -5.99
CA LEU A 131 -3.90 -19.98 -4.68
C LEU A 131 -2.74 -20.24 -3.73
N PRO A 132 -2.67 -19.55 -2.59
CA PRO A 132 -1.61 -19.81 -1.62
C PRO A 132 -1.71 -21.23 -1.09
N SER A 133 -0.59 -21.93 -1.07
CA SER A 133 -0.49 -23.23 -0.42
C SER A 133 -0.66 -23.04 1.09
N ARG A 134 -1.67 -23.70 1.67
CA ARG A 134 -1.83 -23.71 3.13
C ARG A 134 -0.95 -24.81 3.71
N ARG A 135 -0.14 -24.45 4.70
CA ARG A 135 0.54 -25.47 5.50
C ARG A 135 -0.50 -26.21 6.33
N THR A 136 -0.52 -27.53 6.23
CA THR A 136 -1.42 -28.40 7.01
C THR A 136 -0.87 -28.70 8.39
N ARG A 137 0.44 -28.48 8.60
CA ARG A 137 1.11 -28.58 9.89
C ARG A 137 1.92 -27.32 10.13
N GLY A 138 1.83 -26.79 11.33
CA GLY A 138 2.71 -25.76 11.87
C GLY A 138 3.62 -26.36 12.92
N ASP A 139 4.62 -25.62 13.33
CA ASP A 139 5.40 -25.97 14.52
C ASP A 139 4.50 -25.89 15.74
N ASP A 140 4.75 -26.73 16.73
CA ASP A 140 4.02 -26.69 18.00
C ASP A 140 4.22 -25.35 18.69
N LEU A 141 3.14 -24.60 18.90
CA LEU A 141 3.17 -23.36 19.65
C LEU A 141 3.12 -23.67 21.13
N LYS A 142 4.16 -23.26 21.86
CA LYS A 142 4.11 -23.26 23.32
C LYS A 142 3.15 -22.19 23.76
N THR A 143 1.94 -22.61 24.17
CA THR A 143 0.93 -21.69 24.68
C THR A 143 1.34 -21.17 26.07
N PRO A 144 1.16 -19.87 26.37
CA PRO A 144 1.38 -19.34 27.70
C PRO A 144 0.42 -20.00 28.72
N GLU A 145 0.89 -20.18 29.93
CA GLU A 145 0.08 -20.65 31.03
C GLU A 145 -1.03 -19.65 31.37
N LEU A 146 -2.18 -20.15 31.88
CA LEU A 146 -3.32 -19.28 32.23
C LEU A 146 -2.94 -18.21 33.28
N LEU A 147 -2.03 -18.54 34.17
CA LEU A 147 -1.49 -17.61 35.18
C LEU A 147 -0.87 -16.35 34.54
N PHE A 148 -0.30 -16.47 33.35
CA PHE A 148 0.25 -15.32 32.60
C PHE A 148 -0.80 -14.25 32.31
N PHE A 149 -2.05 -14.65 32.17
CA PHE A 149 -3.19 -13.77 31.92
C PHE A 149 -3.98 -13.38 33.17
N GLU A 150 -3.50 -13.73 34.34
CA GLU A 150 -4.24 -13.52 35.63
C GLU A 150 -4.79 -12.10 35.75
N ARG A 151 -4.02 -11.09 35.32
CA ARG A 151 -4.45 -9.68 35.35
C ARG A 151 -5.67 -9.42 34.48
N LEU A 152 -5.83 -10.11 33.37
CA LEU A 152 -6.95 -9.95 32.45
C LEU A 152 -8.17 -10.78 32.85
N LEU A 153 -7.97 -11.82 33.71
CA LEU A 153 -9.03 -12.66 34.22
C LEU A 153 -9.73 -12.05 35.44
N LYS A 154 -9.14 -10.99 36.02
CA LYS A 154 -9.76 -10.20 37.07
C LYS A 154 -10.76 -9.23 36.47
N SER A 155 -11.78 -8.86 37.28
CA SER A 155 -12.76 -7.86 36.87
C SER A 155 -12.09 -6.53 36.49
N THR A 156 -12.65 -5.84 35.51
CA THR A 156 -12.28 -4.45 35.13
C THR A 156 -12.85 -3.42 36.16
N GLY A 157 -13.53 -3.89 37.19
CA GLY A 157 -14.27 -3.05 38.13
C GLY A 157 -15.44 -2.34 37.42
N GLU A 158 -15.55 -1.04 37.61
CA GLU A 158 -16.59 -0.21 36.95
C GLU A 158 -16.21 0.23 35.54
N ARG A 159 -15.02 -0.11 35.06
CA ARG A 159 -14.55 0.29 33.74
C ARG A 159 -15.10 -0.63 32.65
N GLU A 160 -15.92 -0.08 31.77
CA GLU A 160 -16.37 -0.78 30.58
C GLU A 160 -15.27 -0.84 29.51
N ILE A 161 -15.04 -2.02 28.95
CA ILE A 161 -14.14 -2.22 27.80
C ILE A 161 -14.84 -3.07 26.75
N SER A 162 -14.53 -2.81 25.48
CA SER A 162 -15.03 -3.66 24.39
C SER A 162 -14.29 -5.00 24.35
N THR A 163 -14.94 -6.02 23.79
CA THR A 163 -14.31 -7.33 23.56
C THR A 163 -13.05 -7.22 22.70
N THR A 164 -13.06 -6.33 21.71
CA THR A 164 -11.88 -6.04 20.87
C THR A 164 -10.73 -5.47 21.72
N GLN A 165 -11.01 -4.56 22.64
CA GLN A 165 -9.99 -4.00 23.53
C GLN A 165 -9.42 -5.06 24.47
N ALA A 166 -10.26 -5.95 24.97
CA ALA A 166 -9.82 -7.08 25.81
C ALA A 166 -8.90 -8.02 25.01
N LEU A 167 -9.26 -8.34 23.77
CA LEU A 167 -8.41 -9.15 22.88
C LEU A 167 -7.06 -8.49 22.60
N VAL A 168 -7.04 -7.19 22.29
CA VAL A 168 -5.80 -6.44 22.07
C VAL A 168 -4.90 -6.47 23.31
N GLN A 169 -5.45 -6.33 24.50
CA GLN A 169 -4.69 -6.43 25.73
C GLN A 169 -4.09 -7.84 25.95
N ALA A 170 -4.86 -8.90 25.62
CA ALA A 170 -4.37 -10.27 25.68
C ALA A 170 -3.23 -10.52 24.69
N LEU A 171 -3.40 -10.09 23.44
CA LEU A 171 -2.36 -10.21 22.40
C LEU A 171 -1.10 -9.40 22.74
N SER A 172 -1.25 -8.21 23.33
CA SER A 172 -0.12 -7.39 23.77
C SER A 172 0.77 -8.08 24.81
N LEU A 173 0.18 -8.87 25.69
CA LEU A 173 0.95 -9.65 26.69
C LEU A 173 1.77 -10.78 26.06
N ILE A 174 1.33 -11.36 24.97
CA ILE A 174 2.02 -12.48 24.30
C ILE A 174 3.28 -12.00 23.55
N HIS A 175 3.32 -10.73 23.15
CA HIS A 175 4.40 -10.16 22.33
C HIS A 175 5.47 -9.39 23.11
N ILE A 176 5.37 -9.36 24.41
CA ILE A 176 6.32 -8.62 25.27
C ILE A 176 7.33 -9.55 25.91
#